data_c2677f6b99f9927858d43590e96f123d
#
_entry.id   c2677f6b99f9927858d43590e96f123d
#
_cell.length_a   1.000
_cell.length_b   1.000
_cell.length_c   1.000
_cell.angle_alpha   90.00
_cell.angle_beta   90.00
_cell.angle_gamma   90.00
#
_symmetry.space_group_name_H-M   'P 1'
#
loop_
_entity.id
_entity.type
_entity.pdbx_description
1 polymer ?
#
loop_
_entity_poly.entity_id
_entity_poly.type
_entity_poly.pdbx_seq_one_letter_code
_entity_poly.pdbx_strand_id
1 'polypeptide(L)'
;MQRALASLPAPTPVRWWMWGIWGDLPAPNVFFPFGEKDAARLLHILGAYEGELERNDYRRLLTGRASANAALGSERVFGFGTPRASALPYAEVLTEVRRVGHRWMASRAHLLDEGPLPDERFDVDLTAWLDAPSVRQLVGPIREVLDENAG
;
A
#
# COMPACT_ATOMS: atom_id res chain seq x y z
N MET A 1 0.13 3.32 14.21
CA MET A 1 1.41 3.22 13.47
C MET A 1 2.16 4.54 13.42
N GLN A 2 1.61 5.66 12.94
CA GLN A 2 2.28 6.97 12.88
C GLN A 2 2.94 7.40 14.21
N ARG A 3 2.28 7.22 15.36
CA ARG A 3 2.83 7.56 16.68
C ARG A 3 4.09 6.74 17.04
N ALA A 4 4.10 5.45 16.69
CA ALA A 4 5.26 4.59 16.93
C ALA A 4 6.45 5.01 16.06
N LEU A 5 6.19 5.38 14.78
CA LEU A 5 7.22 5.87 13.88
C LEU A 5 7.77 7.26 14.31
N ALA A 6 6.89 8.13 14.81
CA ALA A 6 7.29 9.45 15.33
C ALA A 6 8.14 9.37 16.61
N SER A 7 8.02 8.28 17.40
CA SER A 7 8.81 8.06 18.61
C SER A 7 10.22 7.50 18.36
N LEU A 8 10.52 7.10 17.11
CA LEU A 8 11.86 6.61 16.79
C LEU A 8 12.87 7.76 16.83
N PRO A 9 14.07 7.54 17.42
CA PRO A 9 15.13 8.55 17.42
C PRO A 9 15.46 8.99 15.98
N ALA A 10 15.59 10.28 15.75
CA ALA A 10 16.22 10.76 14.52
C ALA A 10 17.75 10.56 14.66
N PRO A 11 18.46 10.04 13.66
CA PRO A 11 18.08 9.77 12.27
C PRO A 11 17.82 8.30 11.94
N THR A 12 17.01 7.59 12.73
CA THR A 12 16.73 6.18 12.42
C THR A 12 16.18 6.06 11.01
N PRO A 13 16.85 5.37 10.09
CA PRO A 13 16.35 5.17 8.75
C PRO A 13 15.13 4.25 8.79
N VAL A 14 13.98 4.76 8.35
CA VAL A 14 12.74 3.99 8.27
C VAL A 14 12.28 3.99 6.83
N ARG A 15 12.02 2.80 6.30
CA ARG A 15 11.36 2.57 5.02
C ARG A 15 9.97 2.03 5.31
N TRP A 16 8.96 2.68 4.79
CA TRP A 16 7.58 2.32 5.02
C TRP A 16 6.89 2.05 3.69
N TRP A 17 6.30 0.87 3.58
CA TRP A 17 5.43 0.50 2.47
C TRP A 17 3.99 0.55 2.92
N MET A 18 3.19 1.34 2.22
CA MET A 18 1.75 1.40 2.39
C MET A 18 1.09 0.52 1.34
N TRP A 19 0.12 -0.24 1.78
CA TRP A 19 -0.65 -1.15 0.96
C TRP A 19 -2.13 -0.88 1.11
N GLY A 20 -2.89 -0.89 0.00
CA GLY A 20 -4.33 -0.66 -0.01
C GLY A 20 -5.10 -1.96 -0.05
N ILE A 21 -5.88 -2.25 1.00
CA ILE A 21 -6.77 -3.42 1.06
C ILE A 21 -8.17 -3.04 0.58
N TRP A 22 -8.76 -2.03 1.20
CA TRP A 22 -10.16 -1.62 0.99
C TRP A 22 -10.34 -0.51 -0.03
N GLY A 23 -9.29 0.16 -0.39
CA GLY A 23 -9.28 1.27 -1.33
C GLY A 23 -7.95 1.41 -2.04
N ASP A 24 -7.95 2.25 -3.04
CA ASP A 24 -6.74 2.54 -3.79
C ASP A 24 -5.85 3.52 -3.05
N LEU A 25 -4.54 3.33 -3.18
CA LEU A 25 -3.57 4.29 -2.69
C LEU A 25 -3.60 5.55 -3.57
N PRO A 26 -3.52 6.75 -2.99
CA PRO A 26 -3.61 8.01 -3.76
C PRO A 26 -2.40 8.24 -4.67
N ALA A 27 -1.23 7.71 -4.32
CA ALA A 27 0.01 7.93 -5.06
C ALA A 27 0.89 6.67 -5.02
N PRO A 28 0.49 5.56 -5.66
CA PRO A 28 1.33 4.38 -5.72
C PRO A 28 2.59 4.69 -6.55
N ASN A 29 3.74 4.25 -6.05
CA ASN A 29 5.03 4.49 -6.70
C ASN A 29 5.89 3.23 -6.83
N VAL A 30 5.37 2.08 -6.38
CA VAL A 30 6.02 0.79 -6.52
C VAL A 30 5.08 -0.17 -7.22
N PHE A 31 5.57 -0.82 -8.26
CA PHE A 31 4.90 -1.90 -8.97
C PHE A 31 5.62 -3.21 -8.68
N PHE A 32 4.89 -4.18 -8.13
CA PHE A 32 5.41 -5.51 -7.77
C PHE A 32 4.65 -6.60 -8.53
N PRO A 33 5.13 -7.03 -9.72
CA PRO A 33 4.52 -8.12 -10.46
C PRO A 33 4.94 -9.47 -9.88
N PHE A 34 4.02 -10.45 -9.85
CA PHE A 34 4.28 -11.81 -9.40
C PHE A 34 3.48 -12.86 -10.18
N GLY A 35 3.94 -14.11 -10.09
CA GLY A 35 3.38 -15.22 -10.86
C GLY A 35 2.40 -16.08 -10.07
N GLU A 36 1.87 -17.11 -10.73
CA GLU A 36 0.91 -18.09 -10.18
C GLU A 36 1.43 -18.79 -8.91
N LYS A 37 2.74 -19.09 -8.86
CA LYS A 37 3.36 -19.76 -7.71
C LYS A 37 3.26 -18.90 -6.45
N ASP A 38 3.52 -17.60 -6.58
CA ASP A 38 3.47 -16.66 -5.46
C ASP A 38 2.02 -16.38 -5.06
N ALA A 39 1.12 -16.27 -6.03
CA ALA A 39 -0.32 -16.17 -5.78
C ALA A 39 -0.85 -17.38 -4.99
N ALA A 40 -0.48 -18.59 -5.37
CA ALA A 40 -0.86 -19.80 -4.65
C ALA A 40 -0.30 -19.82 -3.22
N ARG A 41 0.95 -19.37 -3.03
CA ARG A 41 1.55 -19.25 -1.70
C ARG A 41 0.83 -18.23 -0.82
N LEU A 42 0.47 -17.07 -1.37
CA LEU A 42 -0.30 -16.05 -0.65
C LEU A 42 -1.68 -16.57 -0.24
N LEU A 43 -2.40 -17.26 -1.13
CA LEU A 43 -3.68 -17.89 -0.84
C LEU A 43 -3.57 -18.99 0.24
N HIS A 44 -2.47 -19.73 0.25
CA HIS A 44 -2.18 -20.71 1.30
C HIS A 44 -1.96 -20.04 2.66
N ILE A 45 -1.15 -18.97 2.70
CA ILE A 45 -0.91 -18.19 3.93
C ILE A 45 -2.21 -17.57 4.45
N LEU A 46 -3.03 -17.04 3.55
CA LEU A 46 -4.34 -16.49 3.88
C LEU A 46 -5.25 -17.52 4.55
N GLY A 47 -5.07 -18.81 4.22
CA GLY A 47 -5.80 -19.91 4.86
C GLY A 47 -5.63 -20.01 6.38
N ALA A 48 -4.57 -19.43 6.95
CA ALA A 48 -4.37 -19.38 8.40
C ALA A 48 -5.33 -18.40 9.14
N TYR A 49 -6.03 -17.54 8.39
CA TYR A 49 -6.97 -16.54 8.93
C TYR A 49 -8.42 -17.05 8.82
N GLU A 50 -8.72 -18.22 9.40
CA GLU A 50 -10.00 -18.92 9.27
C GLU A 50 -11.21 -18.02 9.63
N GLY A 51 -11.19 -17.37 10.78
CA GLY A 51 -12.29 -16.51 11.23
C GLY A 51 -12.57 -15.30 10.30
N GLU A 52 -11.54 -14.79 9.64
CA GLU A 52 -11.73 -13.71 8.65
C GLU A 52 -12.31 -14.27 7.34
N LEU A 53 -11.89 -15.48 6.93
CA LEU A 53 -12.37 -16.15 5.74
C LEU A 53 -13.82 -16.62 5.86
N GLU A 54 -14.28 -16.96 7.08
CA GLU A 54 -15.70 -17.24 7.35
C GLU A 54 -16.57 -16.00 7.18
N ARG A 55 -16.04 -14.81 7.50
CA ARG A 55 -16.76 -13.56 7.42
C ARG A 55 -16.83 -13.00 6.00
N ASN A 56 -15.76 -13.14 5.21
CA ASN A 56 -15.65 -12.61 3.86
C ASN A 56 -14.77 -13.46 2.95
N ASP A 57 -15.06 -13.45 1.65
CA ASP A 57 -14.25 -14.12 0.64
C ASP A 57 -12.98 -13.32 0.28
N TYR A 58 -12.04 -13.25 1.23
CA TYR A 58 -10.77 -12.57 1.01
C TYR A 58 -9.87 -13.26 -0.02
N ARG A 59 -10.09 -14.54 -0.33
CA ARG A 59 -9.38 -15.24 -1.41
C ARG A 59 -9.72 -14.61 -2.75
N ARG A 60 -11.01 -14.41 -2.99
CA ARG A 60 -11.50 -13.76 -4.21
C ARG A 60 -11.06 -12.30 -4.28
N LEU A 61 -11.10 -11.57 -3.15
CA LEU A 61 -10.66 -10.19 -3.09
C LEU A 61 -9.18 -10.06 -3.46
N LEU A 62 -8.30 -10.86 -2.85
CA LEU A 62 -6.86 -10.85 -3.11
C LEU A 62 -6.59 -11.13 -4.59
N THR A 63 -7.15 -12.21 -5.14
CA THR A 63 -6.94 -12.59 -6.54
C THR A 63 -7.47 -11.51 -7.50
N GLY A 64 -8.66 -10.98 -7.24
CA GLY A 64 -9.26 -9.94 -8.07
C GLY A 64 -8.46 -8.65 -8.08
N ARG A 65 -8.00 -8.19 -6.92
CA ARG A 65 -7.17 -6.99 -6.82
C ARG A 65 -5.80 -7.18 -7.48
N ALA A 66 -5.15 -8.30 -7.24
CA ALA A 66 -3.85 -8.59 -7.84
C ALA A 66 -3.94 -8.67 -9.38
N SER A 67 -5.02 -9.25 -9.93
CA SER A 67 -5.27 -9.26 -11.37
C SER A 67 -5.53 -7.86 -11.93
N ALA A 68 -6.35 -7.05 -11.23
CA ALA A 68 -6.62 -5.67 -11.63
C ALA A 68 -5.35 -4.81 -11.59
N ASN A 69 -4.52 -4.99 -10.56
CA ASN A 69 -3.24 -4.31 -10.45
C ASN A 69 -2.27 -4.74 -11.56
N ALA A 70 -2.26 -6.01 -11.99
CA ALA A 70 -1.44 -6.46 -13.12
C ALA A 70 -1.87 -5.79 -14.44
N ALA A 71 -3.17 -5.52 -14.60
CA ALA A 71 -3.71 -4.87 -15.80
C ALA A 71 -3.46 -3.36 -15.82
N LEU A 72 -3.69 -2.67 -14.69
CA LEU A 72 -3.73 -1.21 -14.61
C LEU A 72 -2.57 -0.60 -13.82
N GLY A 73 -1.83 -1.40 -13.07
CA GLY A 73 -0.81 -0.94 -12.13
C GLY A 73 0.34 -0.20 -12.80
N SER A 74 0.71 -0.59 -14.03
CA SER A 74 1.75 0.13 -14.78
C SER A 74 1.37 1.59 -15.01
N GLU A 75 0.15 1.87 -15.45
CA GLU A 75 -0.33 3.24 -15.64
C GLU A 75 -0.51 4.00 -14.33
N ARG A 76 -0.93 3.30 -13.27
CA ARG A 76 -1.10 3.92 -11.94
C ARG A 76 0.22 4.32 -11.31
N VAL A 77 1.29 3.56 -11.54
CA VAL A 77 2.61 3.80 -10.96
C VAL A 77 3.47 4.69 -11.86
N PHE A 78 3.50 4.41 -13.17
CA PHE A 78 4.41 5.09 -14.10
C PHE A 78 3.74 6.19 -14.93
N GLY A 79 2.42 6.35 -14.81
CA GLY A 79 1.63 7.36 -15.53
C GLY A 79 0.79 6.79 -16.66
N PHE A 80 -0.29 7.47 -16.97
CA PHE A 80 -1.25 7.09 -18.01
C PHE A 80 -0.56 6.94 -19.38
N GLY A 81 -0.93 5.88 -20.10
CA GLY A 81 -0.34 5.55 -21.39
C GLY A 81 0.99 4.79 -21.32
N THR A 82 1.50 4.50 -20.11
CA THR A 82 2.70 3.69 -19.97
C THR A 82 2.45 2.26 -20.44
N PRO A 83 3.35 1.67 -21.25
CA PRO A 83 3.25 0.29 -21.64
C PRO A 83 3.24 -0.65 -20.42
N ARG A 84 2.61 -1.82 -20.59
CA ARG A 84 2.58 -2.84 -19.55
C ARG A 84 3.99 -3.21 -19.09
N ALA A 85 4.29 -2.99 -17.79
CA ALA A 85 5.63 -3.18 -17.23
C ALA A 85 5.99 -4.66 -17.00
N SER A 86 5.01 -5.57 -16.98
CA SER A 86 5.23 -7.01 -16.78
C SER A 86 4.16 -7.84 -17.51
N ALA A 87 4.56 -9.03 -17.97
CA ALA A 87 3.64 -10.03 -18.52
C ALA A 87 3.03 -10.95 -17.45
N LEU A 88 3.46 -10.85 -16.19
CA LEU A 88 2.95 -11.68 -15.09
C LEU A 88 1.47 -11.39 -14.81
N PRO A 89 0.68 -12.41 -14.39
CA PRO A 89 -0.78 -12.31 -14.28
C PRO A 89 -1.25 -11.51 -13.06
N TYR A 90 -0.38 -11.32 -12.08
CA TYR A 90 -0.71 -10.64 -10.83
C TYR A 90 0.29 -9.53 -10.52
N ALA A 91 -0.17 -8.52 -9.80
CA ALA A 91 0.71 -7.49 -9.25
C ALA A 91 0.14 -6.88 -7.96
N GLU A 92 1.03 -6.33 -7.15
CA GLU A 92 0.68 -5.37 -6.11
C GLU A 92 1.20 -3.99 -6.48
N VAL A 93 0.50 -2.97 -6.01
CA VAL A 93 0.94 -1.58 -6.07
C VAL A 93 1.06 -1.04 -4.66
N LEU A 94 2.17 -0.40 -4.37
CA LEU A 94 2.50 0.09 -3.04
C LEU A 94 2.87 1.57 -3.13
N THR A 95 2.71 2.27 -2.01
CA THR A 95 3.34 3.58 -1.83
C THR A 95 4.52 3.39 -0.87
N GLU A 96 5.72 3.66 -1.37
CA GLU A 96 6.94 3.63 -0.60
C GLU A 96 7.33 5.02 -0.17
N VAL A 97 7.54 5.16 1.14
CA VAL A 97 8.08 6.39 1.74
C VAL A 97 9.27 6.07 2.63
N ARG A 98 10.20 7.01 2.71
CA ARG A 98 11.37 6.95 3.57
C ARG A 98 11.43 8.18 4.47
N ARG A 99 11.85 7.98 5.69
CA ARG A 99 12.14 9.09 6.58
C ARG A 99 13.53 9.65 6.30
N VAL A 100 13.58 10.94 5.97
CA VAL A 100 14.82 11.70 5.74
C VAL A 100 14.81 12.88 6.70
N GLY A 101 15.56 12.78 7.80
CA GLY A 101 15.46 13.73 8.91
C GLY A 101 14.08 13.73 9.54
N HIS A 102 13.37 14.84 9.45
CA HIS A 102 12.00 14.99 9.95
C HIS A 102 10.92 14.87 8.86
N ARG A 103 11.33 14.63 7.62
CA ARG A 103 10.40 14.55 6.47
C ARG A 103 10.17 13.13 6.03
N TRP A 104 8.97 12.91 5.50
CA TRP A 104 8.59 11.68 4.81
C TRP A 104 8.63 11.92 3.31
N MET A 105 9.56 11.26 2.64
CA MET A 105 9.82 11.41 1.22
C MET A 105 9.35 10.16 0.47
N ALA A 106 8.50 10.34 -0.54
CA ALA A 106 8.13 9.24 -1.43
C ALA A 106 9.24 8.98 -2.46
N SER A 107 9.41 7.71 -2.82
CA SER A 107 10.29 7.33 -3.92
C SER A 107 9.66 7.69 -5.28
N ARG A 108 10.50 7.83 -6.31
CA ARG A 108 10.03 7.82 -7.69
C ARG A 108 9.46 6.46 -8.05
N ALA A 109 8.59 6.47 -9.06
CA ALA A 109 8.00 5.24 -9.61
C ALA A 109 9.07 4.22 -10.03
N HIS A 110 8.95 2.99 -9.55
CA HIS A 110 9.87 1.91 -9.87
C HIS A 110 9.22 0.53 -9.76
N LEU A 111 9.87 -0.46 -10.37
CA LEU A 111 9.61 -1.88 -10.06
C LEU A 111 10.23 -2.21 -8.71
N LEU A 112 9.52 -2.96 -7.87
CA LEU A 112 10.12 -3.46 -6.64
C LEU A 112 11.28 -4.39 -7.00
N ASP A 113 12.46 -4.04 -6.52
CA ASP A 113 13.66 -4.89 -6.57
C ASP A 113 14.16 -5.18 -5.15
N GLU A 114 15.00 -6.20 -5.02
CA GLU A 114 15.56 -6.63 -3.73
C GLU A 114 16.72 -5.75 -3.26
N GLY A 115 17.17 -4.83 -4.11
CA GLY A 115 18.30 -3.97 -3.81
C GLY A 115 17.95 -2.76 -2.93
N PRO A 116 18.94 -2.15 -2.28
CA PRO A 116 18.76 -0.87 -1.61
C PRO A 116 18.46 0.22 -2.64
N LEU A 117 17.38 0.97 -2.44
CA LEU A 117 17.08 2.12 -3.28
C LEU A 117 18.05 3.26 -2.99
N PRO A 118 18.62 3.90 -4.02
CA PRO A 118 19.42 5.11 -3.85
C PRO A 118 18.59 6.24 -3.22
N ASP A 119 19.20 7.03 -2.36
CA ASP A 119 18.52 8.14 -1.65
C ASP A 119 17.93 9.18 -2.59
N GLU A 120 18.54 9.41 -3.76
CA GLU A 120 18.06 10.35 -4.78
C GLU A 120 16.74 9.94 -5.45
N ARG A 121 16.23 8.74 -5.20
CA ARG A 121 14.89 8.33 -5.66
C ARG A 121 13.76 8.89 -4.79
N PHE A 122 14.07 9.45 -3.62
CA PHE A 122 13.09 10.00 -2.68
C PHE A 122 13.01 11.52 -2.83
N ASP A 123 12.18 12.00 -3.72
CA ASP A 123 12.10 13.41 -4.13
C ASP A 123 10.75 14.09 -3.89
N VAL A 124 9.71 13.35 -3.51
CA VAL A 124 8.39 13.91 -3.24
C VAL A 124 8.14 13.96 -1.73
N ASP A 125 7.95 15.17 -1.18
CA ASP A 125 7.67 15.36 0.25
C ASP A 125 6.18 15.07 0.54
N LEU A 126 5.92 14.02 1.29
CA LEU A 126 4.60 13.62 1.76
C LEU A 126 4.35 13.93 3.25
N THR A 127 5.23 14.68 3.90
CA THR A 127 5.14 14.96 5.33
C THR A 127 3.80 15.57 5.69
N ALA A 128 3.37 16.61 4.99
CA ALA A 128 2.10 17.26 5.25
C ALA A 128 0.89 16.34 5.07
N TRP A 129 0.96 15.40 4.13
CA TRP A 129 -0.11 14.43 3.90
C TRP A 129 -0.15 13.37 5.00
N LEU A 130 1.01 12.87 5.46
CA LEU A 130 1.10 11.88 6.51
C LEU A 130 0.83 12.46 7.90
N ASP A 131 1.17 13.74 8.13
CA ASP A 131 0.94 14.45 9.38
C ASP A 131 -0.44 15.14 9.43
N ALA A 132 -1.17 15.18 8.33
CA ALA A 132 -2.53 15.74 8.32
C ALA A 132 -3.34 15.09 9.44
N PRO A 133 -4.14 15.86 10.19
CA PRO A 133 -5.07 15.34 11.20
C PRO A 133 -6.14 14.53 10.46
N SER A 134 -5.69 13.37 10.09
CA SER A 134 -6.30 12.52 9.12
C SER A 134 -7.46 11.80 9.71
N VAL A 135 -8.32 11.36 8.87
CA VAL A 135 -9.12 10.12 9.00
C VAL A 135 -9.83 9.92 10.36
N ARG A 136 -9.27 10.36 11.48
CA ARG A 136 -9.92 10.39 12.79
C ARG A 136 -11.11 11.36 12.85
N GLN A 137 -11.06 12.47 12.12
CA GLN A 137 -12.19 13.40 12.01
C GLN A 137 -13.26 12.90 11.04
N LEU A 138 -12.91 12.01 10.11
CA LEU A 138 -13.86 11.36 9.20
C LEU A 138 -14.46 10.08 9.79
N VAL A 139 -13.76 9.39 10.68
CA VAL A 139 -14.25 8.17 11.34
C VAL A 139 -15.07 8.48 12.59
N GLY A 140 -14.86 9.62 13.25
CA GLY A 140 -15.68 10.08 14.37
C GLY A 140 -17.17 10.17 14.02
N PRO A 141 -17.57 10.95 13.01
CA PRO A 141 -18.96 11.06 12.60
C PRO A 141 -19.59 9.73 12.13
N ILE A 142 -18.82 8.87 11.48
CA ILE A 142 -19.31 7.55 11.04
C ILE A 142 -19.58 6.64 12.23
N ARG A 143 -18.79 6.71 13.28
CA ARG A 143 -18.99 5.93 14.51
C ARG A 143 -20.23 6.38 15.26
N GLU A 144 -20.46 7.69 15.39
CA GLU A 144 -21.68 8.24 16.00
C GLU A 144 -22.93 7.77 15.25
N VAL A 145 -22.93 7.80 13.93
CA VAL A 145 -24.08 7.34 13.11
C VAL A 145 -24.29 5.82 13.24
N LEU A 146 -23.25 5.02 13.40
CA LEU A 146 -23.39 3.58 13.59
C LEU A 146 -23.88 3.23 15.00
N ASP A 147 -23.45 3.96 16.02
CA ASP A 147 -23.90 3.77 17.41
C ASP A 147 -25.35 4.22 17.61
N GLU A 148 -25.81 5.28 16.93
CA GLU A 148 -27.21 5.73 16.92
C GLU A 148 -28.16 4.74 16.22
N ASN A 149 -27.69 3.95 15.26
CA ASN A 149 -28.49 2.95 14.54
C ASN A 149 -28.41 1.54 15.15
N ALA A 150 -27.65 1.34 16.23
CA ALA A 150 -27.51 0.08 16.95
C ALA A 150 -28.40 -0.03 18.21
N GLY A 151 -29.27 0.95 18.44
CA GLY A 151 -30.21 1.02 19.59
C GLY A 151 -31.60 0.50 19.26
#